data_a9b878fe322ef12337c299e969f55e9e
#
_entry.id   a9b878fe322ef12337c299e969f55e9e
#
_cell.length_a   1.000
_cell.length_b   1.000
_cell.length_c   1.000
_cell.angle_alpha   90.00
_cell.angle_beta   90.00
_cell.angle_gamma   90.00
#
_symmetry.space_group_name_H-M   'P 1'
#
loop_
_entity.id
_entity.type
_entity.pdbx_description
1 polymer ?
#
loop_
_entity_poly.entity_id
_entity_poly.type
_entity_poly.pdbx_seq_one_letter_code
_entity_poly.pdbx_strand_id
1 'polypeptide(L)'
;MAILLVVVIIAAASSVAMAAVSMNVISKLSSYISAQTYIPSYGYEKYSGLGYILDQKANTIIVTATATTYVMPSRVRIYVTIENVEPFKNAADAYTNVTLRASKLIDKVKAMEGVIYVQTTGLTLSPSYEYRSGQRIFKGYIATYSLLIESNVESAGKVIAEVVNAEADAIKWIALTAPDNVIENAKKEALRKAINNAYEKAKLIADELNISLGKVLHVSIGYTIPIVRTYTQMLEYKMVAEGLPETPIEVGKGLAITATVTTVFEIS
;
A
#
# COMPACT_ATOMS: atom_id res chain seq x y z
N MET A 1 -9.20 -25.88 -5.06
CA MET A 1 -9.68 -27.24 -5.27
C MET A 1 -10.60 -27.78 -4.15
N ALA A 2 -10.88 -27.03 -3.10
CA ALA A 2 -11.77 -27.45 -1.99
C ALA A 2 -13.25 -27.00 -2.13
N ILE A 3 -13.55 -26.08 -3.04
CA ILE A 3 -14.93 -25.54 -3.22
C ILE A 3 -15.78 -26.38 -4.18
N LEU A 4 -15.15 -27.18 -5.03
CA LEU A 4 -15.88 -28.03 -6.01
C LEU A 4 -16.41 -29.35 -5.41
N LEU A 5 -15.92 -29.73 -4.22
CA LEU A 5 -16.34 -31.02 -3.59
C LEU A 5 -17.64 -30.91 -2.78
N VAL A 6 -18.05 -29.69 -2.40
CA VAL A 6 -19.26 -29.47 -1.58
C VAL A 6 -20.54 -29.46 -2.40
N VAL A 7 -20.47 -29.15 -3.70
CA VAL A 7 -21.65 -29.04 -4.57
C VAL A 7 -22.13 -30.41 -5.08
N VAL A 8 -21.27 -31.46 -5.11
CA VAL A 8 -21.61 -32.79 -5.65
C VAL A 8 -22.28 -33.69 -4.61
N ILE A 9 -22.18 -33.40 -3.29
CA ILE A 9 -22.78 -34.25 -2.25
C ILE A 9 -24.26 -33.91 -1.97
N ILE A 10 -24.76 -32.78 -2.47
CA ILE A 10 -26.16 -32.33 -2.22
C ILE A 10 -27.18 -32.99 -3.16
N ALA A 11 -26.75 -33.74 -4.17
CA ALA A 11 -27.64 -34.30 -5.20
C ALA A 11 -28.19 -35.71 -4.94
N ALA A 12 -27.86 -36.37 -3.84
CA ALA A 12 -28.21 -37.78 -3.62
C ALA A 12 -28.71 -38.16 -2.22
N ALA A 13 -29.60 -37.41 -1.59
CA ALA A 13 -30.30 -37.91 -0.40
C ALA A 13 -31.69 -37.27 -0.22
N SER A 14 -32.69 -38.14 -0.13
CA SER A 14 -34.13 -37.85 -0.07
C SER A 14 -34.59 -37.10 1.20
N SER A 15 -35.51 -36.33 1.01
CA SER A 15 -36.23 -35.15 1.46
C SER A 15 -36.72 -34.97 2.93
N VAL A 16 -36.30 -35.68 3.93
CA VAL A 16 -36.76 -35.41 5.31
C VAL A 16 -35.64 -35.29 6.36
N ALA A 17 -34.48 -35.92 6.16
CA ALA A 17 -33.34 -35.76 7.05
C ALA A 17 -32.47 -34.53 6.72
N MET A 18 -32.73 -33.89 5.61
CA MET A 18 -31.93 -32.77 5.08
C MET A 18 -32.22 -31.41 5.73
N ALA A 19 -33.41 -31.20 6.31
CA ALA A 19 -33.76 -29.90 6.89
C ALA A 19 -33.02 -29.60 8.23
N ALA A 20 -32.72 -30.64 9.02
CA ALA A 20 -32.03 -30.45 10.31
C ALA A 20 -30.50 -30.36 10.18
N VAL A 21 -29.93 -31.03 9.16
CA VAL A 21 -28.48 -30.96 8.89
C VAL A 21 -28.12 -29.64 8.19
N SER A 22 -29.00 -29.11 7.34
CA SER A 22 -28.76 -27.86 6.62
C SER A 22 -28.72 -26.62 7.52
N MET A 23 -29.57 -26.54 8.55
CA MET A 23 -29.53 -25.38 9.47
C MET A 23 -28.27 -25.34 10.36
N ASN A 24 -27.76 -26.49 10.77
CA ASN A 24 -26.56 -26.55 11.63
C ASN A 24 -25.26 -26.33 10.83
N VAL A 25 -25.26 -26.68 9.55
CA VAL A 25 -24.13 -26.41 8.64
C VAL A 25 -24.15 -24.96 8.17
N ILE A 26 -25.33 -24.38 7.91
CA ILE A 26 -25.47 -22.97 7.52
C ILE A 26 -25.11 -22.04 8.66
N SER A 27 -25.49 -22.36 9.93
CA SER A 27 -25.11 -21.56 11.09
C SER A 27 -23.61 -21.63 11.39
N LYS A 28 -22.96 -22.79 11.18
CA LYS A 28 -21.50 -22.91 11.30
C LYS A 28 -20.75 -22.26 10.13
N LEU A 29 -21.27 -22.30 8.91
CA LEU A 29 -20.71 -21.57 7.78
C LEU A 29 -20.85 -20.06 7.92
N SER A 30 -21.98 -19.57 8.45
CA SER A 30 -22.14 -18.13 8.73
C SER A 30 -21.19 -17.62 9.79
N SER A 31 -20.89 -18.42 10.84
CA SER A 31 -19.89 -18.06 11.85
C SER A 31 -18.44 -18.15 11.34
N TYR A 32 -18.15 -19.01 10.36
CA TYR A 32 -16.84 -19.07 9.69
C TYR A 32 -16.64 -17.96 8.67
N ILE A 33 -17.69 -17.54 7.98
CA ILE A 33 -17.64 -16.43 7.01
C ILE A 33 -17.54 -15.08 7.75
N SER A 34 -18.19 -14.92 8.91
CA SER A 34 -18.05 -13.70 9.72
C SER A 34 -16.70 -13.58 10.46
N ALA A 35 -15.94 -14.67 10.60
CA ALA A 35 -14.64 -14.66 11.26
C ALA A 35 -13.46 -14.39 10.31
N GLN A 36 -13.65 -14.43 9.00
CA GLN A 36 -12.57 -14.23 8.01
C GLN A 36 -12.67 -13.00 7.12
N THR A 37 -13.67 -12.15 7.31
CA THR A 37 -13.73 -10.86 6.58
C THR A 37 -13.40 -9.69 7.50
N TYR A 38 -12.19 -9.66 8.09
CA TYR A 38 -11.58 -8.40 8.44
C TYR A 38 -10.99 -7.81 7.16
N ILE A 39 -11.84 -7.20 6.36
CA ILE A 39 -11.43 -6.24 5.34
C ILE A 39 -11.19 -4.94 6.11
N PRO A 40 -9.93 -4.44 6.20
CA PRO A 40 -9.72 -3.12 6.78
C PRO A 40 -10.55 -2.14 5.96
N SER A 41 -11.50 -1.48 6.61
CA SER A 41 -12.29 -0.39 6.05
C SER A 41 -11.40 0.83 5.81
N TYR A 42 -10.58 0.78 4.77
CA TYR A 42 -10.16 2.00 4.11
C TYR A 42 -11.40 2.55 3.41
N GLY A 43 -11.83 3.75 3.88
CA GLY A 43 -13.04 4.42 3.52
C GLY A 43 -13.53 4.14 2.10
N TYR A 44 -14.43 3.20 1.98
CA TYR A 44 -15.34 3.16 0.85
C TYR A 44 -16.29 4.33 1.04
N GLU A 45 -15.97 5.48 0.44
CA GLU A 45 -17.02 6.42 0.11
C GLU A 45 -18.09 5.61 -0.61
N LYS A 46 -19.29 5.58 -0.02
CA LYS A 46 -20.46 4.96 -0.62
C LYS A 46 -20.49 5.33 -2.09
N TYR A 47 -20.44 4.34 -2.96
CA TYR A 47 -20.78 4.48 -4.37
C TYR A 47 -22.27 4.87 -4.49
N SER A 48 -22.62 6.06 -4.02
CA SER A 48 -23.96 6.60 -4.12
C SER A 48 -24.38 6.86 -5.57
N GLY A 49 -23.42 6.91 -6.50
CA GLY A 49 -23.67 7.08 -7.93
C GLY A 49 -24.18 5.83 -8.64
N LEU A 50 -23.69 4.64 -8.29
CA LEU A 50 -24.12 3.38 -8.92
C LEU A 50 -25.54 2.97 -8.51
N GLY A 51 -25.91 3.20 -7.23
CA GLY A 51 -27.26 2.94 -6.74
C GLY A 51 -28.32 3.80 -7.44
N TYR A 52 -27.97 5.05 -7.81
CA TYR A 52 -28.89 5.95 -8.49
C TYR A 52 -29.13 5.58 -9.97
N ILE A 53 -28.16 4.93 -10.61
CA ILE A 53 -28.27 4.50 -12.01
C ILE A 53 -29.09 3.21 -12.13
N LEU A 54 -29.04 2.33 -11.10
CA LEU A 54 -29.81 1.08 -11.08
C LEU A 54 -31.29 1.26 -10.75
N ASP A 55 -31.71 2.41 -10.20
CA ASP A 55 -33.11 2.71 -9.85
C ASP A 55 -33.91 3.34 -11.00
N GLN A 56 -33.24 3.75 -12.07
CA GLN A 56 -33.89 4.16 -13.32
C GLN A 56 -33.98 2.93 -14.24
N LYS A 57 -35.15 2.70 -14.86
CA LYS A 57 -35.38 1.74 -15.95
C LYS A 57 -34.54 2.05 -17.19
N ALA A 58 -33.25 2.32 -17.03
CA ALA A 58 -32.35 2.62 -18.13
C ALA A 58 -31.82 1.31 -18.69
N ASN A 59 -32.07 1.09 -19.97
CA ASN A 59 -31.36 0.05 -20.71
C ASN A 59 -29.87 0.41 -20.74
N THR A 60 -29.04 -0.26 -19.96
CA THR A 60 -27.61 0.08 -19.82
C THR A 60 -26.72 -1.16 -19.79
N ILE A 61 -25.52 -0.99 -20.32
CA ILE A 61 -24.40 -1.92 -20.11
C ILE A 61 -23.41 -1.24 -19.17
N ILE A 62 -22.99 -1.95 -18.11
CA ILE A 62 -21.93 -1.54 -17.20
C ILE A 62 -20.74 -2.45 -17.45
N VAL A 63 -19.60 -1.86 -17.83
CA VAL A 63 -18.35 -2.60 -18.04
C VAL A 63 -17.25 -2.03 -17.17
N THR A 64 -16.46 -2.95 -16.60
CA THR A 64 -15.21 -2.62 -15.90
C THR A 64 -14.06 -3.25 -16.67
N ALA A 65 -13.04 -2.43 -16.93
CA ALA A 65 -11.81 -2.86 -17.56
C ALA A 65 -10.59 -2.33 -16.81
N THR A 66 -9.50 -3.07 -16.88
CA THR A 66 -8.21 -2.70 -16.31
C THR A 66 -7.15 -2.76 -17.38
N ALA A 67 -6.12 -1.93 -17.23
CA ALA A 67 -4.89 -2.06 -17.99
C ALA A 67 -3.69 -1.67 -17.12
N THR A 68 -2.56 -2.31 -17.37
CA THR A 68 -1.32 -2.12 -16.61
C THR A 68 -0.22 -1.63 -17.54
N THR A 69 0.53 -0.64 -17.08
CA THR A 69 1.78 -0.17 -17.68
C THR A 69 2.92 -0.36 -16.68
N TYR A 70 4.07 -0.80 -17.15
CA TYR A 70 5.24 -1.01 -16.30
C TYR A 70 6.23 0.14 -16.45
N VAL A 71 6.78 0.58 -15.34
CA VAL A 71 7.81 1.63 -15.27
C VAL A 71 9.03 1.05 -14.56
N MET A 72 10.21 1.18 -15.17
CA MET A 72 11.46 0.80 -14.49
C MET A 72 11.76 1.84 -13.42
N PRO A 73 11.92 1.41 -12.15
CA PRO A 73 12.32 2.31 -11.07
C PRO A 73 13.73 2.83 -11.33
N SER A 74 13.91 4.12 -11.12
CA SER A 74 15.22 4.78 -11.14
C SER A 74 15.51 5.52 -9.84
N ARG A 75 14.60 5.42 -8.86
CA ARG A 75 14.72 6.08 -7.56
C ARG A 75 14.38 5.12 -6.43
N VAL A 76 14.97 5.40 -5.27
CA VAL A 76 14.72 4.68 -4.01
C VAL A 76 14.31 5.69 -2.95
N ARG A 77 13.25 5.40 -2.23
CA ARG A 77 12.84 6.11 -1.01
C ARG A 77 13.22 5.29 0.20
N ILE A 78 13.96 5.90 1.13
CA ILE A 78 14.46 5.28 2.35
C ILE A 78 13.83 6.03 3.51
N TYR A 79 13.03 5.36 4.34
CA TYR A 79 12.42 5.95 5.52
C TYR A 79 13.23 5.59 6.75
N VAL A 80 13.76 6.62 7.41
CA VAL A 80 14.73 6.51 8.50
C VAL A 80 14.16 7.13 9.77
N THR A 81 14.45 6.52 10.92
CA THR A 81 14.15 7.09 12.23
C THR A 81 15.42 7.19 13.09
N ILE A 82 15.48 8.29 13.84
CA ILE A 82 16.47 8.55 14.90
C ILE A 82 15.66 8.69 16.18
N GLU A 83 15.96 7.88 17.17
CA GLU A 83 15.20 7.80 18.42
C GLU A 83 16.16 7.80 19.62
N ASN A 84 15.72 8.29 20.77
CA ASN A 84 16.47 8.09 22.00
C ASN A 84 16.33 6.64 22.47
N VAL A 85 17.45 5.94 22.64
CA VAL A 85 17.48 4.57 23.16
C VAL A 85 16.95 4.51 24.58
N GLU A 86 17.38 5.47 25.41
CA GLU A 86 16.95 5.61 26.81
C GLU A 86 16.13 6.88 27.01
N PRO A 87 15.08 6.84 27.87
CA PRO A 87 14.28 8.02 28.17
C PRO A 87 15.10 9.08 28.91
N PHE A 88 15.06 10.31 28.43
CA PHE A 88 15.65 11.48 29.13
C PHE A 88 14.71 11.99 30.22
N LYS A 89 15.28 12.44 31.34
CA LYS A 89 14.49 13.03 32.43
C LYS A 89 13.79 14.32 32.02
N ASN A 90 14.41 15.08 31.12
CA ASN A 90 13.91 16.33 30.61
C ASN A 90 13.49 16.20 29.14
N ALA A 91 12.33 16.72 28.81
CA ALA A 91 11.79 16.70 27.44
C ALA A 91 12.68 17.48 26.44
N ALA A 92 13.26 18.60 26.88
CA ALA A 92 14.15 19.41 26.04
C ALA A 92 15.45 18.68 25.69
N ASP A 93 15.98 17.87 26.61
CA ASP A 93 17.20 17.09 26.37
C ASP A 93 16.93 15.96 25.36
N ALA A 94 15.79 15.26 25.51
CA ALA A 94 15.35 14.24 24.56
C ALA A 94 15.21 14.83 23.14
N TYR A 95 14.53 15.97 23.02
CA TYR A 95 14.36 16.70 21.76
C TYR A 95 15.70 17.11 21.15
N THR A 96 16.56 17.74 21.94
CA THR A 96 17.87 18.24 21.50
C THR A 96 18.76 17.10 20.99
N ASN A 97 18.77 15.96 21.69
CA ASN A 97 19.57 14.80 21.29
C ASN A 97 19.21 14.32 19.88
N VAL A 98 17.92 14.02 19.62
CA VAL A 98 17.53 13.51 18.29
C VAL A 98 17.69 14.56 17.20
N THR A 99 17.48 15.85 17.52
CA THR A 99 17.60 16.93 16.53
C THR A 99 19.06 17.14 16.11
N LEU A 100 20.01 17.09 17.04
CA LEU A 100 21.43 17.19 16.71
C LEU A 100 21.93 15.99 15.90
N ARG A 101 21.50 14.78 16.26
CA ARG A 101 21.82 13.55 15.49
C ARG A 101 21.21 13.61 14.09
N ALA A 102 19.95 14.04 13.98
CA ALA A 102 19.27 14.20 12.70
C ALA A 102 19.97 15.24 11.80
N SER A 103 20.40 16.39 12.38
CA SER A 103 21.14 17.41 11.63
C SER A 103 22.43 16.83 11.02
N LYS A 104 23.23 16.13 11.82
CA LYS A 104 24.46 15.48 11.35
C LYS A 104 24.21 14.48 10.22
N LEU A 105 23.16 13.64 10.36
CA LEU A 105 22.77 12.69 9.33
C LEU A 105 22.33 13.41 8.05
N ILE A 106 21.48 14.44 8.17
CA ILE A 106 21.00 15.23 7.04
C ILE A 106 22.17 15.85 6.27
N ASP A 107 23.11 16.46 6.98
CA ASP A 107 24.28 17.12 6.36
C ASP A 107 25.15 16.11 5.59
N LYS A 108 25.41 14.96 6.18
CA LYS A 108 26.19 13.89 5.53
C LYS A 108 25.47 13.35 4.28
N VAL A 109 24.19 13.01 4.41
CA VAL A 109 23.42 12.40 3.31
C VAL A 109 23.22 13.40 2.17
N LYS A 110 22.94 14.68 2.47
CA LYS A 110 22.80 15.72 1.43
C LYS A 110 24.08 15.95 0.62
N ALA A 111 25.23 15.67 1.19
CA ALA A 111 26.52 15.79 0.50
C ALA A 111 26.85 14.62 -0.41
N MET A 112 26.07 13.54 -0.35
CA MET A 112 26.30 12.33 -1.16
C MET A 112 25.79 12.50 -2.59
N GLU A 113 26.57 11.99 -3.55
CA GLU A 113 26.16 11.93 -4.95
C GLU A 113 24.95 11.01 -5.12
N GLY A 114 24.00 11.44 -5.96
CA GLY A 114 22.80 10.68 -6.27
C GLY A 114 21.66 10.82 -5.27
N VAL A 115 21.85 11.55 -4.16
CA VAL A 115 20.75 11.96 -3.29
C VAL A 115 19.96 13.09 -3.95
N ILE A 116 18.65 12.90 -4.06
CA ILE A 116 17.75 13.85 -4.74
C ILE A 116 17.18 14.85 -3.73
N TYR A 117 16.67 14.33 -2.61
CA TYR A 117 16.24 15.16 -1.49
C TYR A 117 16.27 14.40 -0.16
N VAL A 118 16.28 15.17 0.93
CA VAL A 118 16.07 14.71 2.30
C VAL A 118 14.95 15.54 2.89
N GLN A 119 13.91 14.89 3.39
CA GLN A 119 12.73 15.53 3.94
C GLN A 119 12.47 15.04 5.35
N THR A 120 12.21 15.97 6.29
CA THR A 120 11.66 15.65 7.59
C THR A 120 10.19 15.28 7.43
N THR A 121 9.81 14.09 7.90
CA THR A 121 8.45 13.58 7.83
C THR A 121 7.74 13.59 9.18
N GLY A 122 8.48 13.74 10.27
CA GLY A 122 7.90 13.84 11.60
C GLY A 122 8.94 14.06 12.69
N LEU A 123 8.49 14.62 13.78
CA LEU A 123 9.19 14.70 15.04
C LEU A 123 8.17 14.51 16.16
N THR A 124 8.38 13.48 16.98
CA THR A 124 7.50 13.18 18.11
C THR A 124 8.29 13.25 19.42
N LEU A 125 7.61 13.66 20.47
CA LEU A 125 8.13 13.66 21.83
C LEU A 125 7.05 13.08 22.74
N SER A 126 7.35 11.98 23.39
CA SER A 126 6.38 11.22 24.18
C SER A 126 6.93 10.85 25.55
N PRO A 127 6.10 10.89 26.61
CA PRO A 127 6.50 10.37 27.91
C PRO A 127 6.60 8.85 27.87
N SER A 128 7.67 8.31 28.43
CA SER A 128 7.92 6.87 28.58
C SER A 128 7.57 6.41 30.00
N TYR A 129 6.96 5.23 30.10
CA TYR A 129 6.53 4.65 31.38
C TYR A 129 6.92 3.16 31.42
N GLU A 130 7.27 2.73 32.62
CA GLU A 130 7.45 1.32 32.95
C GLU A 130 6.28 0.84 33.83
N TYR A 131 5.81 -0.38 33.60
CA TYR A 131 4.80 -0.99 34.45
C TYR A 131 5.46 -2.03 35.36
N ARG A 132 5.44 -1.78 36.70
CA ARG A 132 5.91 -2.73 37.72
C ARG A 132 4.81 -3.00 38.73
N SER A 133 4.49 -4.26 38.95
CA SER A 133 3.46 -4.68 39.91
C SER A 133 2.14 -3.91 39.79
N GLY A 134 1.68 -3.64 38.55
CA GLY A 134 0.46 -2.91 38.26
C GLY A 134 0.54 -1.38 38.40
N GLN A 135 1.69 -0.84 38.82
CA GLN A 135 1.91 0.62 38.93
C GLN A 135 2.61 1.16 37.66
N ARG A 136 2.16 2.34 37.22
CA ARG A 136 2.75 3.07 36.10
C ARG A 136 3.82 4.04 36.63
N ILE A 137 5.07 3.79 36.30
CA ILE A 137 6.22 4.56 36.77
C ILE A 137 6.74 5.40 35.58
N PHE A 138 6.78 6.72 35.73
CA PHE A 138 7.36 7.60 34.74
C PHE A 138 8.88 7.43 34.66
N LYS A 139 9.39 7.16 33.43
CA LYS A 139 10.83 6.95 33.16
C LYS A 139 11.50 8.19 32.58
N GLY A 140 10.77 9.03 31.88
CA GLY A 140 11.29 10.19 31.18
C GLY A 140 10.57 10.39 29.84
N TYR A 141 11.28 11.02 28.91
CA TYR A 141 10.79 11.35 27.58
C TYR A 141 11.61 10.65 26.50
N ILE A 142 10.91 10.16 25.48
CA ILE A 142 11.51 9.64 24.24
C ILE A 142 11.12 10.58 23.11
N ALA A 143 12.10 10.99 22.32
CA ALA A 143 11.91 11.73 21.08
C ALA A 143 12.27 10.84 19.89
N THR A 144 11.50 10.96 18.81
CA THR A 144 11.75 10.26 17.54
C THR A 144 11.73 11.27 16.41
N TYR A 145 12.80 11.33 15.62
CA TYR A 145 12.91 12.14 14.42
C TYR A 145 12.83 11.24 13.19
N SER A 146 11.92 11.55 12.27
CA SER A 146 11.68 10.75 11.08
C SER A 146 12.08 11.49 9.82
N LEU A 147 12.80 10.81 8.93
CA LEU A 147 13.31 11.32 7.67
C LEU A 147 12.88 10.43 6.50
N LEU A 148 12.61 11.06 5.37
CA LEU A 148 12.51 10.42 4.07
C LEU A 148 13.67 10.90 3.20
N ILE A 149 14.46 9.96 2.71
CA ILE A 149 15.58 10.20 1.81
C ILE A 149 15.18 9.62 0.45
N GLU A 150 15.29 10.40 -0.62
CA GLU A 150 15.14 9.91 -1.99
C GLU A 150 16.49 10.00 -2.70
N SER A 151 16.92 8.90 -3.31
CA SER A 151 18.16 8.79 -4.08
C SER A 151 17.94 8.06 -5.40
N ASN A 152 18.92 8.15 -6.30
CA ASN A 152 19.00 7.27 -7.46
C ASN A 152 19.21 5.82 -7.00
N VAL A 153 18.75 4.84 -7.79
CA VAL A 153 18.91 3.41 -7.49
C VAL A 153 20.39 3.05 -7.34
N GLU A 154 21.26 3.58 -8.22
CA GLU A 154 22.69 3.29 -8.25
C GLU A 154 23.41 3.75 -6.97
N SER A 155 22.95 4.83 -6.36
CA SER A 155 23.56 5.40 -5.14
C SER A 155 22.90 4.88 -3.86
N ALA A 156 21.76 4.23 -3.97
CA ALA A 156 20.94 3.88 -2.80
C ALA A 156 21.65 2.96 -1.81
N GLY A 157 22.45 2.01 -2.29
CA GLY A 157 23.24 1.11 -1.45
C GLY A 157 24.25 1.86 -0.57
N LYS A 158 24.95 2.86 -1.15
CA LYS A 158 25.89 3.73 -0.43
C LYS A 158 25.16 4.62 0.57
N VAL A 159 24.01 5.18 0.17
CA VAL A 159 23.17 6.01 1.07
C VAL A 159 22.69 5.20 2.26
N ILE A 160 22.25 3.96 2.06
CA ILE A 160 21.84 3.07 3.14
C ILE A 160 22.99 2.78 4.11
N ALA A 161 24.18 2.47 3.58
CA ALA A 161 25.36 2.25 4.41
C ALA A 161 25.73 3.49 5.24
N GLU A 162 25.69 4.69 4.63
CA GLU A 162 25.96 5.94 5.35
C GLU A 162 24.89 6.24 6.41
N VAL A 163 23.62 6.00 6.12
CA VAL A 163 22.51 6.16 7.09
C VAL A 163 22.77 5.30 8.34
N VAL A 164 23.21 4.07 8.16
CA VAL A 164 23.56 3.17 9.29
C VAL A 164 24.79 3.67 10.03
N ASN A 165 25.85 4.08 9.31
CA ASN A 165 27.10 4.59 9.89
C ASN A 165 26.88 5.92 10.63
N ALA A 166 25.94 6.74 10.18
CA ALA A 166 25.64 8.05 10.76
C ALA A 166 24.66 8.00 11.95
N GLU A 167 24.60 6.87 12.65
CA GLU A 167 23.81 6.69 13.87
C GLU A 167 22.29 6.76 13.71
N ALA A 168 21.73 6.43 12.54
CA ALA A 168 20.31 6.16 12.45
C ALA A 168 19.95 4.92 13.29
N ASP A 169 18.85 4.98 14.02
CA ASP A 169 18.44 3.87 14.89
C ASP A 169 17.65 2.81 14.13
N ALA A 170 16.91 3.22 13.09
CA ALA A 170 16.23 2.26 12.23
C ALA A 170 15.98 2.78 10.80
N ILE A 171 16.07 1.86 9.84
CA ILE A 171 15.47 2.01 8.51
C ILE A 171 14.13 1.27 8.56
N LYS A 172 13.02 2.00 8.54
CA LYS A 172 11.68 1.43 8.69
C LYS A 172 11.22 0.72 7.42
N TRP A 173 11.51 1.30 6.26
CA TRP A 173 11.23 0.69 4.97
C TRP A 173 12.06 1.33 3.85
N ILE A 174 12.21 0.58 2.78
CA ILE A 174 12.81 1.00 1.52
C ILE A 174 11.78 0.74 0.42
N ALA A 175 11.58 1.70 -0.48
CA ALA A 175 10.66 1.54 -1.61
C ALA A 175 11.32 1.99 -2.91
N LEU A 176 11.18 1.17 -3.94
CA LEU A 176 11.50 1.54 -5.31
C LEU A 176 10.43 2.48 -5.87
N THR A 177 10.84 3.50 -6.60
CA THR A 177 9.97 4.47 -7.25
C THR A 177 10.59 5.00 -8.54
N ALA A 178 9.88 5.88 -9.21
CA ALA A 178 10.34 6.60 -10.40
C ALA A 178 10.02 8.10 -10.26
N PRO A 179 10.59 8.97 -11.09
CA PRO A 179 10.20 10.38 -11.14
C PRO A 179 8.70 10.55 -11.34
N ASP A 180 8.10 11.56 -10.70
CA ASP A 180 6.65 11.77 -10.70
C ASP A 180 6.10 11.94 -12.13
N ASN A 181 6.83 12.64 -13.01
CA ASN A 181 6.44 12.80 -14.42
C ASN A 181 6.40 11.46 -15.17
N VAL A 182 7.28 10.51 -14.85
CA VAL A 182 7.30 9.16 -15.44
C VAL A 182 6.09 8.37 -14.95
N ILE A 183 5.79 8.44 -13.65
CA ILE A 183 4.61 7.80 -13.05
C ILE A 183 3.32 8.37 -13.66
N GLU A 184 3.21 9.70 -13.79
CA GLU A 184 2.03 10.35 -14.36
C GLU A 184 1.84 9.99 -15.85
N ASN A 185 2.91 9.88 -16.62
CA ASN A 185 2.83 9.43 -18.01
C ASN A 185 2.36 7.96 -18.10
N ALA A 186 2.86 7.11 -17.24
CA ALA A 186 2.43 5.71 -17.18
C ALA A 186 0.96 5.57 -16.74
N LYS A 187 0.48 6.40 -15.80
CA LYS A 187 -0.94 6.49 -15.46
C LYS A 187 -1.81 6.85 -16.66
N LYS A 188 -1.40 7.87 -17.44
CA LYS A 188 -2.12 8.28 -18.65
C LYS A 188 -2.16 7.16 -19.68
N GLU A 189 -1.07 6.43 -19.85
CA GLU A 189 -1.00 5.31 -20.77
C GLU A 189 -1.88 4.14 -20.32
N ALA A 190 -1.80 3.74 -19.03
CA ALA A 190 -2.65 2.72 -18.46
C ALA A 190 -4.13 3.08 -18.58
N LEU A 191 -4.48 4.37 -18.34
CA LEU A 191 -5.85 4.86 -18.49
C LEU A 191 -6.36 4.73 -19.92
N ARG A 192 -5.57 5.16 -20.91
CA ARG A 192 -5.95 5.03 -22.35
C ARG A 192 -6.24 3.58 -22.70
N LYS A 193 -5.36 2.66 -22.29
CA LYS A 193 -5.56 1.23 -22.53
C LYS A 193 -6.82 0.69 -21.82
N ALA A 194 -7.07 1.10 -20.57
CA ALA A 194 -8.25 0.70 -19.81
C ALA A 194 -9.56 1.22 -20.44
N ILE A 195 -9.58 2.46 -20.93
CA ILE A 195 -10.73 3.04 -21.65
C ILE A 195 -11.02 2.24 -22.93
N ASN A 196 -10.00 1.96 -23.74
CA ASN A 196 -10.16 1.16 -24.95
C ASN A 196 -10.69 -0.23 -24.63
N ASN A 197 -10.12 -0.89 -23.63
CA ASN A 197 -10.56 -2.22 -23.17
C ASN A 197 -12.02 -2.20 -22.69
N ALA A 198 -12.46 -1.13 -22.01
CA ALA A 198 -13.84 -0.99 -21.57
C ALA A 198 -14.80 -0.82 -22.77
N TYR A 199 -14.43 0.02 -23.74
CA TYR A 199 -15.21 0.22 -24.95
C TYR A 199 -15.34 -1.07 -25.79
N GLU A 200 -14.22 -1.75 -26.03
CA GLU A 200 -14.21 -3.02 -26.79
C GLU A 200 -15.06 -4.11 -26.11
N LYS A 201 -15.00 -4.18 -24.78
CA LYS A 201 -15.87 -5.10 -24.02
C LYS A 201 -17.35 -4.74 -24.16
N ALA A 202 -17.69 -3.46 -24.05
CA ALA A 202 -19.07 -3.00 -24.19
C ALA A 202 -19.60 -3.29 -25.60
N LYS A 203 -18.78 -3.03 -26.61
CA LYS A 203 -19.11 -3.29 -28.02
C LYS A 203 -19.33 -4.78 -28.27
N LEU A 204 -18.42 -5.64 -27.81
CA LEU A 204 -18.56 -7.09 -27.94
C LEU A 204 -19.87 -7.59 -27.30
N ILE A 205 -20.22 -7.10 -26.10
CA ILE A 205 -21.48 -7.48 -25.44
C ILE A 205 -22.69 -7.02 -26.27
N ALA A 206 -22.66 -5.79 -26.81
CA ALA A 206 -23.75 -5.26 -27.61
C ALA A 206 -23.93 -6.05 -28.91
N ASP A 207 -22.84 -6.37 -29.61
CA ASP A 207 -22.83 -7.15 -30.83
C ASP A 207 -23.40 -8.57 -30.62
N GLU A 208 -22.95 -9.26 -29.53
CA GLU A 208 -23.43 -10.62 -29.20
C GLU A 208 -24.90 -10.66 -28.75
N LEU A 209 -25.40 -9.57 -28.18
CA LEU A 209 -26.81 -9.45 -27.76
C LEU A 209 -27.72 -8.86 -28.84
N ASN A 210 -27.18 -8.50 -30.02
CA ASN A 210 -27.88 -7.81 -31.11
C ASN A 210 -28.58 -6.53 -30.63
N ILE A 211 -27.90 -5.72 -29.81
CA ILE A 211 -28.36 -4.40 -29.34
C ILE A 211 -27.37 -3.31 -29.76
N SER A 212 -27.85 -2.08 -29.83
CA SER A 212 -26.99 -0.94 -30.20
C SER A 212 -26.36 -0.33 -28.97
N LEU A 213 -25.03 -0.12 -29.02
CA LEU A 213 -24.30 0.60 -27.98
C LEU A 213 -24.50 2.11 -28.18
N GLY A 214 -25.07 2.77 -27.17
CA GLY A 214 -25.37 4.18 -27.16
C GLY A 214 -24.28 5.03 -26.51
N LYS A 215 -24.69 6.21 -26.01
CA LYS A 215 -23.76 7.16 -25.38
C LYS A 215 -23.26 6.69 -24.01
N VAL A 216 -22.10 7.22 -23.61
CA VAL A 216 -21.58 7.06 -22.27
C VAL A 216 -22.40 7.92 -21.29
N LEU A 217 -22.95 7.29 -20.25
CA LEU A 217 -23.73 7.94 -19.20
C LEU A 217 -22.88 8.27 -17.97
N HIS A 218 -21.93 7.39 -17.63
CA HIS A 218 -21.07 7.56 -16.47
C HIS A 218 -19.70 6.92 -16.69
N VAL A 219 -18.66 7.53 -16.11
CA VAL A 219 -17.29 6.97 -16.06
C VAL A 219 -16.72 7.14 -14.66
N SER A 220 -16.21 6.06 -14.11
CA SER A 220 -15.43 6.06 -12.87
C SER A 220 -14.02 5.56 -13.14
N ILE A 221 -13.03 6.21 -12.55
CA ILE A 221 -11.61 5.91 -12.77
C ILE A 221 -10.93 5.67 -11.42
N GLY A 222 -10.14 4.59 -11.35
CA GLY A 222 -9.28 4.28 -10.21
C GLY A 222 -7.87 3.94 -10.67
N TYR A 223 -6.89 4.17 -9.81
CA TYR A 223 -5.50 3.74 -10.03
C TYR A 223 -5.01 2.91 -8.86
N THR A 224 -4.25 1.88 -9.18
CA THR A 224 -3.48 1.09 -8.21
C THR A 224 -2.01 1.17 -8.58
N ILE A 225 -1.20 1.68 -7.65
CA ILE A 225 0.26 1.70 -7.75
C ILE A 225 0.76 0.88 -6.57
N PRO A 226 1.28 -0.33 -6.80
CA PRO A 226 1.84 -1.11 -5.70
C PRO A 226 3.11 -0.42 -5.20
N ILE A 227 3.08 0.01 -3.95
CA ILE A 227 4.29 0.44 -3.25
C ILE A 227 4.95 -0.84 -2.74
N VAL A 228 5.98 -1.30 -3.43
CA VAL A 228 6.82 -2.39 -2.94
C VAL A 228 7.66 -1.84 -1.79
N ARG A 229 7.21 -2.05 -0.57
CA ARG A 229 7.95 -1.71 0.65
C ARG A 229 8.66 -2.95 1.14
N THR A 230 9.96 -2.91 1.22
CA THR A 230 10.73 -3.91 1.94
C THR A 230 10.88 -3.41 3.37
N TYR A 231 10.27 -4.09 4.32
CA TYR A 231 10.47 -3.81 5.75
C TYR A 231 11.78 -4.45 6.18
N THR A 232 12.78 -3.64 6.49
CA THR A 232 13.99 -4.11 7.14
C THR A 232 13.79 -4.03 8.65
N GLN A 233 13.67 -5.17 9.33
CA GLN A 233 13.91 -5.22 10.77
C GLN A 233 15.44 -5.09 10.95
N MET A 234 15.91 -3.89 11.25
CA MET A 234 17.27 -3.77 11.77
C MET A 234 17.27 -4.36 13.18
N LEU A 235 18.11 -5.38 13.34
CA LEU A 235 18.42 -5.97 14.64
C LEU A 235 18.92 -4.86 15.59
N GLU A 236 18.45 -4.88 16.83
CA GLU A 236 18.75 -3.93 17.92
C GLU A 236 20.22 -3.92 18.36
N TYR A 237 21.14 -4.37 17.54
CA TYR A 237 22.55 -4.34 17.87
C TYR A 237 23.25 -3.21 17.09
N LYS A 238 23.60 -2.14 17.80
CA LYS A 238 24.63 -1.20 17.36
C LYS A 238 25.95 -1.96 17.16
N MET A 239 26.11 -2.56 16.00
CA MET A 239 27.44 -2.95 15.54
C MET A 239 28.08 -1.69 14.97
N VAL A 240 29.02 -1.13 15.69
CA VAL A 240 29.98 -0.17 15.14
C VAL A 240 30.80 -0.95 14.11
N ALA A 241 30.34 -0.96 12.86
CA ALA A 241 31.05 -1.58 11.77
C ALA A 241 31.63 -0.46 10.91
N GLU A 242 32.91 -0.21 11.04
CA GLU A 242 33.66 0.52 10.02
C GLU A 242 33.60 -0.30 8.70
N GLY A 243 33.12 0.33 7.62
CA GLY A 243 33.11 -0.26 6.29
C GLY A 243 32.00 -1.26 6.00
N LEU A 244 30.73 -0.89 6.26
CA LEU A 244 29.60 -1.69 5.82
C LEU A 244 29.59 -1.87 4.29
N PRO A 245 29.35 -3.09 3.79
CA PRO A 245 29.21 -3.30 2.35
C PRO A 245 27.99 -2.57 1.82
N GLU A 246 28.06 -2.15 0.55
CA GLU A 246 26.91 -1.55 -0.13
C GLU A 246 25.74 -2.54 -0.16
N THR A 247 24.54 -2.05 0.17
CA THR A 247 23.34 -2.88 0.10
C THR A 247 22.92 -3.05 -1.36
N PRO A 248 22.90 -4.28 -1.92
CA PRO A 248 22.45 -4.49 -3.29
C PRO A 248 20.96 -4.15 -3.42
N ILE A 249 20.60 -3.33 -4.40
CA ILE A 249 19.23 -2.97 -4.73
C ILE A 249 18.86 -3.57 -6.08
N GLU A 250 17.96 -4.56 -6.07
CA GLU A 250 17.46 -5.18 -7.28
C GLU A 250 16.11 -4.60 -7.69
N VAL A 251 15.97 -4.23 -8.96
CA VAL A 251 14.82 -3.49 -9.48
C VAL A 251 13.69 -4.42 -9.94
N GLY A 252 13.98 -5.68 -10.21
CA GLY A 252 12.99 -6.67 -10.64
C GLY A 252 12.27 -6.32 -11.97
N LYS A 253 10.98 -6.63 -12.06
CA LYS A 253 10.16 -6.45 -13.28
C LYS A 253 9.63 -5.02 -13.47
N GLY A 254 9.93 -4.10 -12.58
CA GLY A 254 9.43 -2.74 -12.60
C GLY A 254 8.14 -2.51 -11.78
N LEU A 255 7.72 -1.25 -11.72
CA LEU A 255 6.50 -0.82 -11.02
C LEU A 255 5.30 -1.02 -11.93
N ALA A 256 4.34 -1.84 -11.52
CA ALA A 256 3.10 -2.06 -12.23
C ALA A 256 2.09 -0.94 -11.90
N ILE A 257 1.79 -0.06 -12.83
CA ILE A 257 0.78 0.99 -12.68
C ILE A 257 -0.50 0.52 -13.39
N THR A 258 -1.55 0.25 -12.62
CA THR A 258 -2.82 -0.26 -13.13
C THR A 258 -3.88 0.82 -13.06
N ALA A 259 -4.55 1.09 -14.18
CA ALA A 259 -5.77 1.89 -14.24
C ALA A 259 -6.99 0.97 -14.32
N THR A 260 -8.03 1.30 -13.58
CA THR A 260 -9.34 0.66 -13.63
C THR A 260 -10.37 1.67 -14.11
N VAL A 261 -11.14 1.30 -15.12
CA VAL A 261 -12.21 2.14 -15.66
C VAL A 261 -13.52 1.37 -15.59
N THR A 262 -14.53 1.96 -14.96
CA THR A 262 -15.91 1.48 -15.02
C THR A 262 -16.73 2.47 -15.82
N THR A 263 -17.37 2.01 -16.89
CA THR A 263 -18.15 2.83 -17.79
C THR A 263 -19.57 2.29 -17.91
N VAL A 264 -20.55 3.18 -17.87
CA VAL A 264 -21.98 2.88 -18.11
C VAL A 264 -22.36 3.43 -19.45
N PHE A 265 -22.83 2.57 -20.33
CA PHE A 265 -23.34 2.89 -21.65
C PHE A 265 -24.85 2.74 -21.70
N GLU A 266 -25.54 3.62 -22.41
CA GLU A 266 -26.93 3.44 -22.84
C GLU A 266 -26.98 2.37 -23.92
N ILE A 267 -28.08 1.60 -23.98
CA ILE A 267 -28.33 0.62 -25.04
C ILE A 267 -29.75 0.79 -25.62
N SER A 268 -29.91 0.45 -26.89
CA SER A 268 -31.16 0.49 -27.61
C SER A 268 -31.38 -0.72 -28.53
#